data_20dc362442614655a1b86dbc17aa9221
#
_entry.id   20dc362442614655a1b86dbc17aa9221
#
_cell.length_a   1.000
_cell.length_b   1.000
_cell.length_c   1.000
_cell.angle_alpha   90.00
_cell.angle_beta   90.00
_cell.angle_gamma   90.00
#
_symmetry.space_group_name_H-M   'P 1'
#
loop_
_entity.id
_entity.type
_entity.pdbx_description
1 polymer ?
#
loop_
_entity_poly.entity_id
_entity_poly.type
_entity_poly.pdbx_seq_one_letter_code
_entity_poly.pdbx_strand_id
1 'polypeptide(L)'
;MSKKIPLRQCVGCREMKSKKEMLRVLKTAEEEVILDITGKMNGRGAYLCKDAECLKKAMKTKGLERSLKMEIDKCLYGKLEKEFLNIESE
;
A
#
# COMPACT_ATOMS: atom_id res chain seq x y z
N MET A 1 12.43 7.13 28.04
CA MET A 1 11.86 7.97 27.04
C MET A 1 11.36 7.18 25.85
N SER A 2 10.12 7.26 25.60
CA SER A 2 9.52 6.46 24.54
C SER A 2 9.72 7.11 23.18
N LYS A 3 10.29 6.37 22.26
CA LYS A 3 10.29 6.78 20.88
C LYS A 3 8.94 6.44 20.30
N LYS A 4 8.23 7.44 19.84
CA LYS A 4 6.97 7.18 19.18
C LYS A 4 7.24 6.55 17.82
N ILE A 5 6.74 5.35 17.63
CA ILE A 5 6.80 4.70 16.34
C ILE A 5 5.72 5.33 15.48
N PRO A 6 6.07 5.87 14.31
CA PRO A 6 5.06 6.46 13.43
C PRO A 6 4.04 5.41 13.02
N LEU A 7 2.78 5.72 13.22
CA LEU A 7 1.70 4.84 12.79
C LEU A 7 1.14 5.34 11.47
N ARG A 8 0.75 4.41 10.65
CA ARG A 8 0.10 4.70 9.37
C ARG A 8 -1.22 3.94 9.29
N GLN A 9 -2.14 4.48 8.56
CA GLN A 9 -3.44 3.84 8.40
C GLN A 9 -3.46 3.00 7.13
N CYS A 10 -3.87 1.74 7.27
CA CYS A 10 -4.09 0.87 6.13
C CYS A 10 -5.30 1.36 5.34
N VAL A 11 -5.13 1.57 4.04
CA VAL A 11 -6.25 2.06 3.21
C VAL A 11 -7.28 0.97 2.92
N GLY A 12 -6.98 -0.27 3.28
CA GLY A 12 -7.93 -1.37 3.15
C GLY A 12 -8.78 -1.55 4.41
N CYS A 13 -8.16 -1.96 5.50
CA CYS A 13 -8.88 -2.24 6.74
C CYS A 13 -9.03 -1.03 7.66
N ARG A 14 -8.32 0.05 7.37
CA ARG A 14 -8.34 1.31 8.12
C ARG A 14 -7.81 1.22 9.55
N GLU A 15 -7.08 0.18 9.85
CA GLU A 15 -6.43 0.07 11.13
C GLU A 15 -5.10 0.84 11.13
N MET A 16 -4.75 1.38 12.29
CA MET A 16 -3.48 2.05 12.47
C MET A 16 -2.43 1.03 12.87
N LYS A 17 -1.33 1.01 12.16
CA LYS A 17 -0.25 0.07 12.43
C LYS A 17 1.09 0.75 12.21
N SER A 18 2.15 0.16 12.75
CA SER A 18 3.50 0.63 12.50
C SER A 18 3.83 0.40 11.02
N LYS A 19 4.54 1.33 10.42
CA LYS A 19 4.87 1.19 8.99
C LYS A 19 5.73 -0.03 8.71
N LYS A 20 6.38 -0.60 9.72
CA LYS A 20 7.15 -1.85 9.56
C LYS A 20 6.25 -3.05 9.30
N GLU A 21 5.00 -2.96 9.72
CA GLU A 21 4.03 -4.03 9.53
C GLU A 21 3.22 -3.86 8.25
N MET A 22 3.57 -2.87 7.45
CA MET A 22 2.79 -2.50 6.29
C MET A 22 3.68 -2.40 5.05
N LEU A 23 3.02 -2.48 3.90
CA LEU A 23 3.67 -2.21 2.62
C LEU A 23 3.23 -0.85 2.13
N ARG A 24 4.13 -0.16 1.49
CA ARG A 24 3.82 1.14 0.91
C ARG A 24 3.60 0.99 -0.59
N VAL A 25 2.46 1.45 -1.06
CA VAL A 25 2.16 1.51 -2.49
C VAL A 25 2.43 2.94 -2.93
N LEU A 26 3.29 3.09 -3.91
CA LEU A 26 3.81 4.40 -4.29
C LEU A 26 3.39 4.77 -5.70
N LYS A 27 3.02 6.03 -5.88
CA LYS A 27 2.78 6.60 -7.19
C LYS A 27 4.03 7.36 -7.61
N THR A 28 4.60 6.99 -8.74
CA THR A 28 5.79 7.66 -9.27
C THR A 28 5.41 8.93 -10.02
N ALA A 29 6.41 9.73 -10.36
CA ALA A 29 6.20 10.93 -11.17
C ALA A 29 5.64 10.61 -12.56
N GLU A 30 5.83 9.40 -13.03
CA GLU A 30 5.31 8.94 -14.32
C GLU A 30 3.91 8.34 -14.21
N GLU A 31 3.28 8.49 -13.06
CA GLU A 31 1.96 7.96 -12.75
C GLU A 31 1.91 6.43 -12.77
N GLU A 32 3.02 5.81 -12.45
CA GLU A 32 3.07 4.37 -12.27
C GLU A 32 2.90 4.04 -10.79
N VAL A 33 2.34 2.87 -10.51
CA VAL A 33 2.15 2.39 -9.15
C VAL A 33 3.10 1.24 -8.90
N ILE A 34 3.91 1.36 -7.85
CA ILE A 34 4.89 0.34 -7.50
C ILE A 34 4.81 0.06 -6.00
N LEU A 35 5.32 -1.08 -5.60
CA LEU A 35 5.48 -1.40 -4.18
C LEU A 35 6.84 -0.93 -3.71
N ASP A 36 6.85 -0.14 -2.67
CA ASP A 36 8.08 0.30 -2.04
C ASP A 36 8.28 -0.48 -0.75
N ILE A 37 9.01 -1.56 -0.84
CA ILE A 37 9.25 -2.46 0.30
C ILE A 37 10.15 -1.80 1.35
N THR A 38 11.08 -0.98 0.92
CA THR A 38 12.03 -0.32 1.82
C THR A 38 11.45 0.91 2.49
N GLY A 39 10.43 1.51 1.91
CA GLY A 39 9.85 2.75 2.41
C GLY A 39 10.72 3.98 2.22
N LYS A 40 11.76 3.89 1.40
CA LYS A 40 12.71 4.98 1.21
C LYS A 40 12.52 5.79 -0.07
N MET A 41 11.68 5.32 -0.96
CA MET A 41 11.46 6.02 -2.21
C MET A 41 10.60 7.28 -2.01
N ASN A 42 10.88 8.30 -2.78
CA ASN A 42 10.10 9.53 -2.74
C ASN A 42 8.86 9.41 -3.61
N GLY A 43 7.80 10.07 -3.19
CA GLY A 43 6.57 10.12 -3.95
C GLY A 43 5.36 9.97 -3.05
N ARG A 44 4.19 10.08 -3.65
CA ARG A 44 2.94 9.92 -2.92
C ARG A 44 2.66 8.45 -2.70
N GLY A 45 2.48 8.07 -1.45
CA GLY A 45 2.28 6.68 -1.11
C GLY A 45 1.06 6.44 -0.24
N ALA A 46 0.60 5.20 -0.26
CA ALA A 46 -0.45 4.72 0.62
C ALA A 46 0.06 3.44 1.30
N TYR A 47 -0.44 3.18 2.49
CA TYR A 47 -0.01 2.02 3.25
C TYR A 47 -1.08 0.96 3.27
N LEU A 48 -0.65 -0.28 3.18
CA LEU A 48 -1.52 -1.45 3.27
C LEU A 48 -0.85 -2.49 4.16
N CYS A 49 -1.65 -3.26 4.88
CA CYS A 49 -1.11 -4.40 5.61
C CYS A 49 -0.45 -5.37 4.63
N LYS A 50 0.51 -6.14 5.12
CA LYS A 50 1.16 -7.18 4.30
C LYS A 50 0.20 -8.35 4.08
N ASP A 51 -0.93 -8.08 3.47
CA ASP A 51 -2.03 -9.01 3.36
C ASP A 51 -2.84 -8.66 2.11
N ALA A 52 -2.98 -9.61 1.22
CA ALA A 52 -3.73 -9.42 -0.01
C ALA A 52 -5.21 -9.08 0.25
N GLU A 53 -5.75 -9.49 1.41
CA GLU A 53 -7.11 -9.14 1.77
C GLU A 53 -7.29 -7.63 1.91
N CYS A 54 -6.30 -6.95 2.48
CA CYS A 54 -6.35 -5.50 2.61
C CYS A 54 -6.29 -4.83 1.23
N LEU A 55 -5.51 -5.39 0.32
CA LEU A 55 -5.48 -4.90 -1.05
C LEU A 55 -6.85 -5.03 -1.71
N LYS A 56 -7.51 -6.17 -1.52
CA LYS A 56 -8.86 -6.37 -2.06
C LYS A 56 -9.87 -5.40 -1.47
N LYS A 57 -9.77 -5.14 -0.17
CA LYS A 57 -10.64 -4.15 0.48
C LYS A 57 -10.41 -2.76 -0.08
N ALA A 58 -9.15 -2.40 -0.28
CA ALA A 58 -8.80 -1.10 -0.86
C ALA A 58 -9.34 -0.97 -2.28
N MET A 59 -9.34 -2.07 -3.03
CA MET A 59 -9.89 -2.09 -4.38
C MET A 59 -11.40 -1.84 -4.36
N LYS A 60 -12.11 -2.49 -3.44
CA LYS A 60 -13.56 -2.33 -3.33
C LYS A 60 -13.97 -0.92 -2.93
N THR A 61 -13.23 -0.32 -2.01
CA THR A 61 -13.55 1.01 -1.50
C THR A 61 -12.88 2.12 -2.28
N LYS A 62 -12.03 1.78 -3.23
CA LYS A 62 -11.18 2.70 -3.98
C LYS A 62 -10.27 3.52 -3.07
N GLY A 63 -9.85 2.91 -1.97
CA GLY A 63 -8.99 3.57 -1.00
C GLY A 63 -7.63 3.95 -1.56
N LEU A 64 -7.01 3.09 -2.37
CA LEU A 64 -5.75 3.40 -3.01
C LEU A 64 -5.90 4.55 -3.99
N GLU A 65 -6.95 4.52 -4.78
CA GLU A 65 -7.20 5.55 -5.78
C GLU A 65 -7.38 6.92 -5.14
N ARG A 66 -8.07 6.97 -4.02
CA ARG A 66 -8.24 8.22 -3.27
C ARG A 66 -6.91 8.71 -2.67
N SER A 67 -6.14 7.78 -2.10
CA SER A 67 -4.88 8.14 -1.46
C SER A 67 -3.85 8.59 -2.48
N LEU A 68 -3.77 7.93 -3.62
CA LEU A 68 -2.82 8.25 -4.66
C LEU A 68 -3.32 9.30 -5.65
N LYS A 69 -4.61 9.62 -5.58
CA LYS A 69 -5.28 10.58 -6.47
C LYS A 69 -5.08 10.22 -7.94
N MET A 70 -5.27 8.96 -8.26
CA MET A 70 -5.21 8.48 -9.63
C MET A 70 -6.11 7.27 -9.78
N GLU A 71 -6.52 6.98 -11.01
CA GLU A 71 -7.29 5.79 -11.28
C GLU A 71 -6.37 4.58 -11.37
N ILE A 72 -6.82 3.46 -10.82
CA ILE A 72 -6.08 2.21 -10.86
C ILE A 72 -6.99 1.17 -11.51
N ASP A 73 -6.58 0.61 -12.63
CA ASP A 73 -7.39 -0.39 -13.31
C ASP A 73 -7.15 -1.79 -12.74
N LYS A 74 -7.94 -2.75 -13.24
CA LYS A 74 -7.86 -4.12 -12.75
C LYS A 74 -6.53 -4.78 -13.06
N CYS A 75 -5.92 -4.43 -14.18
CA CYS A 75 -4.62 -4.98 -14.55
C CYS A 75 -3.56 -4.58 -13.55
N LEU A 76 -3.59 -3.33 -13.12
CA LEU A 76 -2.62 -2.83 -12.15
C LEU A 76 -2.85 -3.46 -10.79
N TYR A 77 -4.10 -3.60 -10.36
CA TYR A 77 -4.42 -4.30 -9.12
C TYR A 77 -3.96 -5.76 -9.18
N GLY A 78 -4.09 -6.39 -10.33
CA GLY A 78 -3.61 -7.76 -10.51
C GLY A 78 -2.11 -7.88 -10.31
N LYS A 79 -1.34 -6.92 -10.83
CA LYS A 79 0.11 -6.90 -10.62
C LYS A 79 0.44 -6.71 -9.14
N LEU A 80 -0.23 -5.79 -8.48
CA LEU A 80 -0.03 -5.57 -7.06
C LEU A 80 -0.37 -6.79 -6.23
N GLU A 81 -1.45 -7.46 -6.58
CA GLU A 81 -1.86 -8.68 -5.89
C GLU A 81 -0.79 -9.77 -6.00
N LYS A 82 -0.22 -9.95 -7.17
CA LYS A 82 0.85 -10.92 -7.36
C LYS A 82 2.06 -10.59 -6.50
N GLU A 83 2.42 -9.33 -6.43
CA GLU A 83 3.55 -8.89 -5.61
C GLU A 83 3.27 -9.09 -4.13
N PHE A 84 2.04 -8.84 -3.70
CA PHE A 84 1.63 -9.08 -2.31
C PHE A 84 1.73 -10.57 -1.97
N LEU A 85 1.28 -11.44 -2.86
CA LEU A 85 1.34 -12.87 -2.64
C LEU A 85 2.79 -13.39 -2.57
N ASN A 86 3.68 -12.83 -3.37
CA ASN A 86 5.08 -13.16 -3.32
C ASN A 86 5.70 -12.79 -1.97
N ILE A 87 5.31 -11.66 -1.43
CA ILE A 87 5.81 -11.21 -0.14
C ILE A 87 5.29 -12.11 0.99
N GLU A 88 4.01 -12.48 0.92
CA GLU A 88 3.42 -13.36 1.92
C GLU A 88 4.05 -14.75 1.94
N SER A 89 4.52 -15.23 0.79
CA SER A 89 5.11 -16.56 0.72
C SER A 89 6.58 -16.60 1.15
N GLU A 90 7.15 -15.46 1.43
CA GLU A 90 8.48 -15.40 2.03
C GLU A 90 8.40 -15.47 3.57
#